data_8a9e44650ab332b7903e30d2fb6eab30
#
_entry.id   8a9e44650ab332b7903e30d2fb6eab30
#
_cell.length_a   1.000
_cell.length_b   1.000
_cell.length_c   1.000
_cell.angle_alpha   90.00
_cell.angle_beta   90.00
_cell.angle_gamma   90.00
#
_symmetry.space_group_name_H-M   'P 1'
#
loop_
_entity.id
_entity.type
_entity.pdbx_description
1 polymer ?
#
loop_
_entity_poly.entity_id
_entity_poly.type
_entity_poly.pdbx_seq_one_letter_code
_entity_poly.pdbx_strand_id
1 'polypeptide(L)'
;SFKFAQPAVQEEKVFEYLDDMPEFPGGGKAMMEWLGQNIQYPKEAVDAKVEGRVMVSFVIEKDGSVSNAKVIRSIDPLLDNEALRVVNAMPNWKPGMQDGQPARVRFTIPVSFKLPKPATAPTK
;
A
#
# COMPACT_ATOMS: atom_id res chain seq x y z
N SER A 1 -22.53 -32.98 13.48
CA SER A 1 -22.12 -32.49 13.44
C SER A 1 -21.58 -31.88 12.92
N PHE A 2 -21.66 -31.98 12.91
CA PHE A 2 -21.16 -31.37 12.77
C PHE A 2 -20.63 -30.54 12.38
N LYS A 3 -20.55 -30.40 12.38
CA LYS A 3 -20.34 -29.72 12.34
C LYS A 3 -19.82 -28.86 12.15
N PHE A 4 -19.65 -28.75 12.25
CA PHE A 4 -19.41 -27.89 12.26
C PHE A 4 -18.68 -27.13 11.96
N ALA A 5 -18.32 -26.80 11.82
CA ALA A 5 -17.89 -26.12 11.47
C ALA A 5 -17.21 -25.26 11.44
N GLN A 6 -16.71 -24.86 11.75
CA GLN A 6 -16.20 -23.85 11.83
C GLN A 6 -15.69 -23.16 11.03
N PRO A 7 -15.62 -22.97 10.83
CA PRO A 7 -15.18 -22.16 9.86
C PRO A 7 -15.00 -20.77 10.08
N ALA A 8 -14.91 -20.45 11.08
CA ALA A 8 -14.74 -19.14 11.49
C ALA A 8 -13.81 -18.34 10.63
N VAL A 9 -12.88 -18.94 10.11
CA VAL A 9 -11.91 -18.23 9.32
C VAL A 9 -12.52 -17.59 8.13
N GLN A 10 -13.42 -18.24 7.50
CA GLN A 10 -14.00 -17.65 6.32
C GLN A 10 -14.89 -16.51 6.67
N GLU A 11 -15.21 -16.36 7.94
CA GLU A 11 -16.05 -15.26 8.35
C GLU A 11 -15.32 -13.95 8.36
N GLU A 12 -14.02 -13.96 8.17
CA GLU A 12 -13.22 -12.76 8.23
C GLU A 12 -13.36 -12.00 6.93
N LYS A 13 -14.50 -11.36 6.79
CA LYS A 13 -14.81 -10.61 5.58
C LYS A 13 -13.85 -9.45 5.38
N VAL A 14 -13.48 -9.22 4.12
CA VAL A 14 -12.73 -8.05 3.75
C VAL A 14 -13.70 -7.06 3.14
N PHE A 15 -13.85 -5.91 3.78
CA PHE A 15 -14.75 -4.87 3.31
C PHE A 15 -14.07 -4.04 2.22
N GLU A 16 -14.87 -3.47 1.35
CA GLU A 16 -14.36 -2.50 0.38
C GLU A 16 -14.49 -1.08 0.92
N TYR A 17 -15.33 -0.90 1.92
CA TYR A 17 -15.56 0.39 2.52
C TYR A 17 -16.07 0.19 3.93
N LEU A 18 -15.64 1.06 4.84
CA LEU A 18 -16.05 0.98 6.25
C LEU A 18 -16.64 2.30 6.70
N ASP A 19 -17.42 2.25 7.78
CA ASP A 19 -17.93 3.47 8.40
C ASP A 19 -16.78 4.40 8.80
N ASP A 20 -15.75 3.83 9.42
CA ASP A 20 -14.55 4.58 9.77
C ASP A 20 -13.40 3.93 9.04
N MET A 21 -12.89 4.60 8.01
CA MET A 21 -11.79 4.08 7.22
C MET A 21 -10.49 4.07 8.01
N PRO A 22 -9.58 3.14 7.71
CA PRO A 22 -8.29 3.12 8.39
C PRO A 22 -7.47 4.34 8.05
N GLU A 23 -6.50 4.63 8.90
CA GLU A 23 -5.67 5.80 8.70
C GLU A 23 -4.21 5.46 8.96
N PHE A 24 -3.34 5.88 8.04
CA PHE A 24 -1.91 5.78 8.24
C PHE A 24 -1.50 6.66 9.42
N PRO A 25 -0.54 6.24 10.25
CA PRO A 25 -0.11 7.08 11.37
C PRO A 25 0.27 8.48 10.88
N GLY A 26 -0.45 9.48 11.36
CA GLY A 26 -0.25 10.86 10.95
C GLY A 26 -1.04 11.28 9.73
N GLY A 27 -1.83 10.37 9.15
CA GLY A 27 -2.74 10.71 8.05
C GLY A 27 -2.11 10.54 6.68
N GLY A 28 -2.87 10.92 5.65
CA GLY A 28 -2.45 10.71 4.27
C GLY A 28 -1.19 11.45 3.89
N LYS A 29 -0.99 12.65 4.42
CA LYS A 29 0.21 13.40 4.13
C LYS A 29 1.43 12.68 4.70
N ALA A 30 1.31 12.17 5.93
CA ALA A 30 2.40 11.43 6.54
C ALA A 30 2.71 10.16 5.74
N MET A 31 1.68 9.52 5.19
CA MET A 31 1.88 8.35 4.35
C MET A 31 2.70 8.69 3.11
N MET A 32 2.36 9.78 2.45
CA MET A 32 3.09 10.19 1.26
C MET A 32 4.54 10.52 1.58
N GLU A 33 4.78 11.17 2.71
CA GLU A 33 6.14 11.45 3.14
C GLU A 33 6.90 10.18 3.46
N TRP A 34 6.24 9.25 4.14
CA TRP A 34 6.87 7.98 4.48
C TRP A 34 7.26 7.21 3.22
N LEU A 35 6.35 7.17 2.25
CA LEU A 35 6.65 6.50 0.99
C LEU A 35 7.84 7.13 0.31
N GLY A 36 7.86 8.46 0.24
CA GLY A 36 8.96 9.16 -0.40
C GLY A 36 10.30 8.90 0.27
N GLN A 37 10.29 8.72 1.59
CA GLN A 37 11.53 8.47 2.33
C GLN A 37 11.98 7.03 2.22
N ASN A 38 11.07 6.10 2.00
CA ASN A 38 11.38 4.67 2.05
C ASN A 38 11.47 3.99 0.71
N ILE A 39 10.96 4.60 -0.34
CA ILE A 39 11.07 4.06 -1.69
C ILE A 39 12.53 4.10 -2.13
N GLN A 40 13.01 2.97 -2.66
CA GLN A 40 14.32 2.88 -3.23
C GLN A 40 14.18 2.66 -4.73
N TYR A 41 14.47 3.70 -5.50
CA TYR A 41 14.30 3.63 -6.94
C TYR A 41 15.32 2.64 -7.49
N PRO A 42 14.88 1.57 -8.18
CA PRO A 42 15.85 0.61 -8.71
C PRO A 42 16.78 1.28 -9.71
N LYS A 43 18.07 1.00 -9.59
CA LYS A 43 19.07 1.62 -10.43
C LYS A 43 18.81 1.36 -11.91
N GLU A 44 18.44 0.12 -12.24
CA GLU A 44 18.17 -0.23 -13.63
C GLU A 44 17.00 0.56 -14.19
N ALA A 45 16.00 0.85 -13.36
CA ALA A 45 14.86 1.63 -13.79
C ALA A 45 15.25 3.08 -13.99
N VAL A 46 16.13 3.61 -13.14
CA VAL A 46 16.65 4.96 -13.33
C VAL A 46 17.42 5.04 -14.64
N ASP A 47 18.30 4.07 -14.86
CA ASP A 47 19.11 4.05 -16.08
C ASP A 47 18.26 3.96 -17.33
N ALA A 48 17.19 3.20 -17.27
CA ALA A 48 16.27 3.03 -18.39
C ALA A 48 15.23 4.15 -18.48
N LYS A 49 15.26 5.08 -17.52
CA LYS A 49 14.34 6.22 -17.47
C LYS A 49 12.88 5.78 -17.37
N VAL A 50 12.63 4.73 -16.61
CA VAL A 50 11.28 4.23 -16.39
C VAL A 50 10.68 4.90 -15.17
N GLU A 51 9.51 5.51 -15.34
CA GLU A 51 8.82 6.15 -14.22
C GLU A 51 7.32 5.96 -14.39
N GLY A 52 6.58 6.22 -13.34
CA GLY A 52 5.14 6.11 -13.37
C GLY A 52 4.59 5.73 -12.02
N ARG A 53 3.31 5.45 -11.98
CA ARG A 53 2.63 5.06 -10.75
C ARG A 53 2.22 3.61 -10.82
N VAL A 54 2.61 2.85 -9.80
CA VAL A 54 2.19 1.47 -9.63
C VAL A 54 1.03 1.48 -8.65
N MET A 55 -0.12 0.93 -9.05
CA MET A 55 -1.26 0.86 -8.15
C MET A 55 -1.17 -0.44 -7.37
N VAL A 56 -1.17 -0.34 -6.05
CA VAL A 56 -1.06 -1.50 -5.17
C VAL A 56 -2.28 -1.60 -4.31
N SER A 57 -2.90 -2.77 -4.32
CA SER A 57 -4.02 -3.08 -3.45
C SER A 57 -3.52 -3.94 -2.29
N PHE A 58 -4.04 -3.70 -1.10
CA PHE A 58 -3.66 -4.49 0.06
C PHE A 58 -4.81 -4.47 1.05
N VAL A 59 -4.73 -5.37 2.02
CA VAL A 59 -5.73 -5.43 3.09
C VAL A 59 -5.10 -4.83 4.35
N ILE A 60 -5.86 -3.95 5.01
CA ILE A 60 -5.48 -3.47 6.32
C ILE A 60 -6.25 -4.31 7.32
N GLU A 61 -5.51 -5.08 8.12
CA GLU A 61 -6.08 -6.05 9.03
C GLU A 61 -6.67 -5.38 10.27
N LYS A 62 -7.35 -6.17 11.07
CA LYS A 62 -7.98 -5.66 12.29
C LYS A 62 -6.97 -5.04 13.25
N ASP A 63 -5.73 -5.51 13.20
CA ASP A 63 -4.67 -4.94 14.05
C ASP A 63 -3.92 -3.82 13.36
N GLY A 64 -4.33 -3.44 12.15
CA GLY A 64 -3.68 -2.37 11.40
C GLY A 64 -2.55 -2.81 10.51
N SER A 65 -2.18 -4.09 10.55
CA SER A 65 -1.09 -4.56 9.70
C SER A 65 -1.54 -4.68 8.25
N VAL A 66 -0.57 -4.63 7.35
CA VAL A 66 -0.80 -4.75 5.91
C VAL A 66 -0.62 -6.20 5.50
N SER A 67 -1.55 -6.70 4.69
CA SER A 67 -1.46 -8.06 4.17
C SER A 67 -1.98 -8.10 2.73
N ASN A 68 -1.72 -9.21 2.06
CA ASN A 68 -2.25 -9.47 0.71
C ASN A 68 -2.00 -8.33 -0.27
N ALA A 69 -0.79 -7.77 -0.22
CA ALA A 69 -0.42 -6.72 -1.15
C ALA A 69 -0.23 -7.28 -2.55
N LYS A 70 -0.79 -6.61 -3.53
CA LYS A 70 -0.63 -7.02 -4.92
C LYS A 70 -0.71 -5.81 -5.83
N VAL A 71 -0.01 -5.90 -6.94
CA VAL A 71 -0.05 -4.86 -7.95
C VAL A 71 -1.29 -5.05 -8.80
N ILE A 72 -2.11 -4.01 -8.89
CA ILE A 72 -3.30 -4.07 -9.73
C ILE A 72 -3.14 -3.23 -10.99
N ARG A 73 -2.13 -2.39 -11.04
CA ARG A 73 -1.77 -1.67 -12.27
C ARG A 73 -0.26 -1.58 -12.33
N SER A 74 0.29 -2.34 -13.25
CA SER A 74 1.74 -2.47 -13.40
C SER A 74 2.30 -1.40 -14.32
N ILE A 75 3.53 -1.00 -14.07
CA ILE A 75 4.29 -0.14 -14.95
C ILE A 75 5.47 -0.93 -15.51
N ASP A 76 6.23 -1.56 -14.62
CA ASP A 76 7.46 -2.25 -14.99
C ASP A 76 7.82 -3.17 -13.84
N PRO A 77 8.31 -4.39 -14.11
CA PRO A 77 8.60 -5.34 -13.03
C PRO A 77 9.50 -4.79 -11.94
N LEU A 78 10.49 -3.96 -12.30
CA LEU A 78 11.39 -3.40 -11.30
C LEU A 78 10.65 -2.45 -10.36
N LEU A 79 9.79 -1.60 -10.92
CA LEU A 79 9.00 -0.69 -10.10
C LEU A 79 7.92 -1.44 -9.33
N ASP A 80 7.32 -2.43 -9.96
CA ASP A 80 6.27 -3.21 -9.30
C ASP A 80 6.80 -3.91 -8.06
N ASN A 81 7.99 -4.52 -8.15
CA ASN A 81 8.59 -5.22 -7.02
C ASN A 81 8.92 -4.26 -5.89
N GLU A 82 9.45 -3.08 -6.23
CA GLU A 82 9.78 -2.10 -5.19
C GLU A 82 8.51 -1.54 -4.54
N ALA A 83 7.46 -1.34 -5.33
CA ALA A 83 6.18 -0.89 -4.78
C ALA A 83 5.65 -1.90 -3.77
N LEU A 84 5.71 -3.19 -4.10
CA LEU A 84 5.27 -4.22 -3.16
C LEU A 84 6.14 -4.24 -1.91
N ARG A 85 7.45 -4.11 -2.10
CA ARG A 85 8.36 -4.11 -0.96
C ARG A 85 8.04 -2.99 0.02
N VAL A 86 7.85 -1.78 -0.49
CA VAL A 86 7.62 -0.63 0.38
C VAL A 86 6.26 -0.70 1.05
N VAL A 87 5.24 -1.20 0.34
CA VAL A 87 3.92 -1.35 0.95
C VAL A 87 3.98 -2.36 2.09
N ASN A 88 4.69 -3.47 1.88
CA ASN A 88 4.83 -4.49 2.92
C ASN A 88 5.68 -4.02 4.11
N ALA A 89 6.44 -2.94 3.93
CA ALA A 89 7.26 -2.40 5.01
C ALA A 89 6.55 -1.32 5.82
N MET A 90 5.33 -0.99 5.47
CA MET A 90 4.59 0.06 6.18
C MET A 90 4.37 -0.28 7.65
N PRO A 91 4.40 0.75 8.51
CA PRO A 91 4.01 0.53 9.90
C PRO A 91 2.52 0.22 9.98
N ASN A 92 2.09 -0.30 11.13
CA ASN A 92 0.69 -0.59 11.31
C ASN A 92 -0.13 0.69 11.20
N TRP A 93 -1.26 0.55 10.53
CA TRP A 93 -2.24 1.61 10.40
C TRP A 93 -3.16 1.63 11.61
N LYS A 94 -3.83 2.74 11.81
CA LYS A 94 -4.99 2.74 12.70
C LYS A 94 -6.06 1.95 11.98
N PRO A 95 -6.55 0.84 12.57
CA PRO A 95 -7.49 -0.01 11.84
C PRO A 95 -8.81 0.69 11.56
N GLY A 96 -9.45 0.27 10.49
CA GLY A 96 -10.78 0.74 10.19
C GLY A 96 -11.81 0.11 11.12
N MET A 97 -12.94 0.77 11.25
CA MET A 97 -13.99 0.31 12.16
C MET A 97 -15.31 0.17 11.43
N GLN A 98 -16.04 -0.87 11.78
CA GLN A 98 -17.37 -1.10 11.26
C GLN A 98 -18.24 -1.54 12.44
N ASP A 99 -19.32 -0.82 12.66
CA ASP A 99 -20.24 -1.12 13.77
C ASP A 99 -19.50 -1.19 15.09
N GLY A 100 -18.55 -0.27 15.30
CA GLY A 100 -17.82 -0.17 16.55
C GLY A 100 -16.72 -1.19 16.76
N GLN A 101 -16.40 -1.98 15.75
CA GLN A 101 -15.38 -3.02 15.87
C GLN A 101 -14.36 -2.91 14.74
N PRO A 102 -13.09 -3.26 15.01
CA PRO A 102 -12.10 -3.29 13.94
C PRO A 102 -12.51 -4.26 12.85
N ALA A 103 -12.24 -3.89 11.62
CA ALA A 103 -12.62 -4.72 10.49
C ALA A 103 -11.52 -4.67 9.43
N ARG A 104 -11.46 -5.74 8.65
CA ARG A 104 -10.51 -5.84 7.55
C ARG A 104 -11.04 -5.07 6.36
N VAL A 105 -10.20 -4.28 5.73
CA VAL A 105 -10.66 -3.50 4.59
C VAL A 105 -9.59 -3.48 3.49
N ARG A 106 -10.05 -3.56 2.26
CA ARG A 106 -9.17 -3.43 1.10
C ARG A 106 -8.90 -1.97 0.83
N PHE A 107 -7.65 -1.66 0.59
CA PHE A 107 -7.23 -0.31 0.34
C PHE A 107 -6.30 -0.30 -0.88
N THR A 108 -6.33 0.76 -1.65
CA THR A 108 -5.49 0.85 -2.84
C THR A 108 -4.79 2.20 -2.82
N ILE A 109 -3.48 2.19 -3.07
CA ILE A 109 -2.72 3.43 -3.13
C ILE A 109 -1.85 3.46 -4.38
N PRO A 110 -1.56 4.65 -4.89
CA PRO A 110 -0.55 4.81 -5.94
C PRO A 110 0.83 4.92 -5.30
N VAL A 111 1.78 4.15 -5.82
CA VAL A 111 3.17 4.31 -5.43
C VAL A 111 3.87 4.96 -6.61
N SER A 112 4.26 6.21 -6.43
CA SER A 112 4.78 7.02 -7.53
C SER A 112 6.28 6.93 -7.63
N PHE A 113 6.76 6.64 -8.83
CA PHE A 113 8.19 6.63 -9.13
C PHE A 113 8.44 7.74 -10.13
N LYS A 114 9.11 8.78 -9.67
CA LYS A 114 9.37 9.93 -10.51
C LYS A 114 10.86 10.17 -10.54
N LEU A 115 11.40 10.21 -11.74
CA LEU A 115 12.82 10.46 -11.90
C LEU A 115 13.16 11.85 -11.40
N PRO A 116 14.31 12.01 -10.74
CA PRO A 116 14.72 13.33 -10.30
C PRO A 116 14.97 14.22 -11.50
N LYS A 117 14.60 15.48 -11.38
CA LYS A 117 14.88 16.43 -12.42
C LYS A 117 16.37 16.69 -12.49
N PRO A 118 16.89 16.93 -13.69
CA PRO A 118 18.29 17.28 -13.80
C PRO A 118 18.58 18.46 -12.90
N ALA A 119 19.63 18.31 -12.21
CA ALA A 119 19.97 19.34 -11.29
C ALA A 119 20.29 20.61 -11.95
N THR A 120 20.56 20.59 -13.00
CA THR A 120 20.89 21.63 -13.50
C THR A 120 20.22 22.39 -14.20
N ALA A 121 19.57 22.35 -14.12
CA ALA A 121 18.92 23.16 -14.66
C ALA A 121 19.57 24.30 -14.99
N PRO A 122 19.93 24.74 -15.17
CA PRO A 122 20.33 25.58 -15.23
C PRO A 122 20.97 26.30 -15.77
N THR A 123 20.99 26.29 -15.82
CA THR A 123 21.38 26.85 -16.06
C THR A 123 21.80 27.53 -16.54
N LYS A 124 21.91 27.72 -16.88
CA LYS A 124 22.17 28.30 -17.12
C LYS A 124 22.19 28.62 -17.48
#